data_3c917ad4d619cd522b8203fbca8c6749
#
_entry.id   3c917ad4d619cd522b8203fbca8c6749
#
_cell.length_a   1.000
_cell.length_b   1.000
_cell.length_c   1.000
_cell.angle_alpha   90.00
_cell.angle_beta   90.00
_cell.angle_gamma   90.00
#
_symmetry.space_group_name_H-M   'P 1'
#
loop_
_entity.id
_entity.type
_entity.pdbx_description
1 polymer ?
#
loop_
_entity_poly.entity_id
_entity_poly.type
_entity_poly.pdbx_seq_one_letter_code
_entity_poly.pdbx_strand_id
1 'polypeptide(L)'
;VVSAILLALEEKDFSTEILTGDNVKTDGQKIFDAMSAHMDRVKVEPEVKKQRVIDQFRLIVNRPALSDKDERLGKSPLKYFAEYLYSNILTAICNNSPEDVLGRFYGEFISYSGGDGQTLGVVLTPKHITELFTDLAEIKPTDKVLDPCCGTGGFLIAAMHRMLTQAKEEDKENIRKNNLHGIELRDDMFSIATTNMILRGDGKSNLICADFFKQKSEDMHKKEFTVGLMNPPYSQGKNKDTAHLTELKFICHLLDCLSDGGRCVVIVPQSTMVGKTKEDKSDKRYILENHTLEGVITLNTKTFYDVGTNPVIAVFTAHQPHPKDKLVKFVDFKVDGYEGSAHIGLLPTDRAAERKKYLLDCWFQGKTAPNSFIVRSTIEADDEWLHSFYYFNEEIPTEADFEKTMADYLTFEFNMITHGRGYLFEEKEVANG
;
A
#
# COMPACT_ATOMS: atom_id res chain seq x y z
N VAL A 1 10.42 -18.28 -6.50
CA VAL A 1 11.37 -19.11 -5.71
C VAL A 1 11.11 -18.96 -4.22
N VAL A 2 11.26 -17.74 -3.65
CA VAL A 2 11.12 -17.49 -2.20
C VAL A 2 9.77 -17.96 -1.65
N SER A 3 8.68 -17.55 -2.26
CA SER A 3 7.32 -17.96 -1.86
C SER A 3 7.12 -19.49 -1.87
N ALA A 4 7.65 -20.17 -2.90
CA ALA A 4 7.59 -21.62 -2.99
C ALA A 4 8.38 -22.31 -1.86
N ILE A 5 9.56 -21.80 -1.53
CA ILE A 5 10.36 -22.32 -0.41
C ILE A 5 9.63 -22.12 0.93
N LEU A 6 9.09 -20.92 1.18
CA LEU A 6 8.38 -20.63 2.43
C LEU A 6 7.15 -21.54 2.63
N LEU A 7 6.37 -21.76 1.57
CA LEU A 7 5.24 -22.70 1.63
C LEU A 7 5.71 -24.15 1.82
N ALA A 8 6.82 -24.56 1.20
CA ALA A 8 7.39 -25.90 1.39
C ALA A 8 7.88 -26.10 2.84
N LEU A 9 8.47 -25.07 3.46
CA LEU A 9 8.97 -25.13 4.85
C LEU A 9 7.85 -25.31 5.88
N GLU A 10 6.61 -24.97 5.54
CA GLU A 10 5.42 -25.20 6.37
C GLU A 10 4.82 -26.60 6.19
N GLU A 11 5.32 -27.40 5.25
CA GLU A 11 4.89 -28.79 5.10
C GLU A 11 5.56 -29.70 6.12
N LYS A 12 4.75 -30.51 6.81
CA LYS A 12 5.19 -31.32 7.97
C LYS A 12 6.31 -32.31 7.66
N ASP A 13 6.28 -32.87 6.46
CA ASP A 13 7.23 -33.89 6.03
C ASP A 13 8.43 -33.30 5.26
N PHE A 14 8.54 -31.97 5.19
CA PHE A 14 9.63 -31.29 4.51
C PHE A 14 10.68 -30.79 5.51
N SER A 15 11.93 -31.05 5.20
CA SER A 15 13.10 -30.51 5.91
C SER A 15 14.15 -30.07 4.91
N THR A 16 14.92 -29.04 5.23
CA THR A 16 16.04 -28.57 4.41
C THR A 16 17.12 -29.64 4.23
N GLU A 17 17.16 -30.65 5.10
CA GLU A 17 18.13 -31.76 5.03
C GLU A 17 17.91 -32.66 3.81
N ILE A 18 16.67 -32.76 3.29
CA ILE A 18 16.38 -33.54 2.08
C ILE A 18 16.92 -32.88 0.80
N LEU A 19 17.31 -31.62 0.86
CA LEU A 19 17.89 -30.88 -0.25
C LEU A 19 19.37 -31.22 -0.39
N THR A 20 19.68 -32.20 -1.23
CA THR A 20 21.02 -32.80 -1.36
C THR A 20 21.76 -32.37 -2.61
N GLY A 21 21.08 -31.68 -3.55
CA GLY A 21 21.67 -31.30 -4.85
C GLY A 21 21.91 -32.51 -5.75
N ASP A 22 21.17 -33.62 -5.56
CA ASP A 22 21.28 -34.79 -6.39
C ASP A 22 20.41 -34.72 -7.66
N ASN A 23 20.73 -35.52 -8.69
CA ASN A 23 20.09 -35.46 -9.99
C ASN A 23 18.90 -36.43 -10.13
N VAL A 24 18.59 -37.27 -9.14
CA VAL A 24 17.48 -38.22 -9.21
C VAL A 24 16.14 -37.50 -9.03
N LYS A 25 16.06 -36.66 -8.01
CA LYS A 25 14.97 -35.76 -7.79
C LYS A 25 15.59 -34.40 -7.37
N THR A 26 15.51 -33.42 -8.25
CA THR A 26 16.18 -32.12 -8.03
C THR A 26 15.64 -31.42 -6.78
N ASP A 27 16.43 -30.55 -6.16
CA ASP A 27 16.01 -29.76 -5.01
C ASP A 27 14.79 -28.89 -5.35
N GLY A 28 14.75 -28.36 -6.59
CA GLY A 28 13.57 -27.64 -7.10
C GLY A 28 12.31 -28.49 -7.13
N GLN A 29 12.41 -29.76 -7.53
CA GLN A 29 11.27 -30.70 -7.53
C GLN A 29 10.84 -31.04 -6.10
N LYS A 30 11.77 -31.25 -5.17
CA LYS A 30 11.46 -31.53 -3.75
C LYS A 30 10.68 -30.40 -3.12
N ILE A 31 11.13 -29.16 -3.34
CA ILE A 31 10.45 -27.93 -2.84
C ILE A 31 9.07 -27.80 -3.49
N PHE A 32 8.96 -28.00 -4.80
CA PHE A 32 7.69 -27.89 -5.51
C PHE A 32 6.65 -28.90 -5.02
N ASP A 33 7.06 -30.14 -4.79
CA ASP A 33 6.18 -31.19 -4.29
C ASP A 33 5.71 -30.90 -2.85
N ALA A 34 6.63 -30.44 -1.97
CA ALA A 34 6.30 -30.06 -0.61
C ALA A 34 5.35 -28.86 -0.55
N MET A 35 5.62 -27.81 -1.36
CA MET A 35 4.73 -26.68 -1.50
C MET A 35 3.33 -27.08 -1.96
N SER A 36 3.25 -27.95 -2.98
CA SER A 36 1.97 -28.43 -3.50
C SER A 36 1.20 -29.22 -2.44
N ALA A 37 1.88 -30.12 -1.71
CA ALA A 37 1.30 -30.87 -0.60
C ALA A 37 0.80 -29.95 0.53
N HIS A 38 1.55 -28.88 0.85
CA HIS A 38 1.11 -27.87 1.82
C HIS A 38 -0.17 -27.19 1.37
N MET A 39 -0.25 -26.75 0.11
CA MET A 39 -1.45 -26.08 -0.43
C MET A 39 -2.68 -27.01 -0.43
N ASP A 40 -2.48 -28.32 -0.65
CA ASP A 40 -3.53 -29.33 -0.52
C ASP A 40 -3.99 -29.48 0.94
N ARG A 41 -3.04 -29.56 1.86
CA ARG A 41 -3.30 -29.72 3.29
C ARG A 41 -4.07 -28.54 3.88
N VAL A 42 -3.72 -27.30 3.51
CA VAL A 42 -4.42 -26.09 3.98
C VAL A 42 -5.69 -25.79 3.19
N LYS A 43 -6.01 -26.63 2.19
CA LYS A 43 -7.22 -26.54 1.36
C LYS A 43 -7.41 -25.16 0.70
N VAL A 44 -6.40 -24.73 -0.06
CA VAL A 44 -6.49 -23.48 -0.82
C VAL A 44 -7.65 -23.57 -1.82
N GLU A 45 -8.59 -22.66 -1.73
CA GLU A 45 -9.78 -22.58 -2.58
C GLU A 45 -9.89 -21.22 -3.28
N PRO A 46 -10.52 -21.11 -4.47
CA PRO A 46 -10.97 -22.23 -5.32
C PRO A 46 -9.79 -22.92 -6.03
N GLU A 47 -10.00 -24.12 -6.56
CA GLU A 47 -8.95 -24.92 -7.23
C GLU A 47 -8.24 -24.16 -8.36
N VAL A 48 -8.98 -23.33 -9.13
CA VAL A 48 -8.40 -22.49 -10.19
C VAL A 48 -7.33 -21.55 -9.65
N LYS A 49 -7.54 -20.95 -8.47
CA LYS A 49 -6.57 -20.09 -7.80
C LYS A 49 -5.34 -20.87 -7.36
N LYS A 50 -5.56 -22.01 -6.70
CA LYS A 50 -4.48 -22.91 -6.28
C LYS A 50 -3.61 -23.29 -7.47
N GLN A 51 -4.22 -23.74 -8.58
CA GLN A 51 -3.52 -24.11 -9.79
C GLN A 51 -2.71 -22.95 -10.37
N ARG A 52 -3.27 -21.73 -10.39
CA ARG A 52 -2.56 -20.54 -10.88
C ARG A 52 -1.30 -20.25 -10.07
N VAL A 53 -1.36 -20.35 -8.75
CA VAL A 53 -0.19 -20.17 -7.86
C VAL A 53 0.83 -21.29 -8.08
N ILE A 54 0.39 -22.54 -8.20
CA ILE A 54 1.26 -23.69 -8.49
C ILE A 54 1.99 -23.49 -9.82
N ASP A 55 1.29 -23.08 -10.87
CA ASP A 55 1.88 -22.87 -12.20
C ASP A 55 2.95 -21.76 -12.18
N GLN A 56 2.74 -20.67 -11.43
CA GLN A 56 3.75 -19.63 -11.23
C GLN A 56 5.03 -20.17 -10.56
N PHE A 57 4.88 -21.11 -9.64
CA PHE A 57 6.03 -21.64 -8.91
C PHE A 57 6.73 -22.80 -9.63
N ARG A 58 6.15 -23.35 -10.69
CA ARG A 58 6.75 -24.42 -11.50
C ARG A 58 8.12 -24.07 -12.09
N LEU A 59 8.43 -22.78 -12.23
CA LEU A 59 9.73 -22.30 -12.66
C LEU A 59 10.89 -22.79 -11.78
N ILE A 60 10.64 -23.13 -10.51
CA ILE A 60 11.68 -23.63 -9.60
C ILE A 60 12.21 -25.00 -10.03
N VAL A 61 11.35 -25.82 -10.65
CA VAL A 61 11.70 -27.16 -11.14
C VAL A 61 12.62 -27.08 -12.37
N ASN A 62 12.40 -26.08 -13.22
CA ASN A 62 13.03 -25.97 -14.54
C ASN A 62 14.34 -25.14 -14.52
N ARG A 63 14.96 -24.97 -13.36
CA ARG A 63 16.21 -24.20 -13.22
C ARG A 63 17.32 -25.03 -12.56
N PRO A 64 18.08 -25.85 -13.34
CA PRO A 64 19.14 -26.70 -12.80
C PRO A 64 20.16 -25.91 -11.96
N ALA A 65 20.57 -24.74 -12.41
CA ALA A 65 21.52 -23.89 -11.70
C ALA A 65 21.13 -23.53 -10.25
N LEU A 66 19.84 -23.65 -9.88
CA LEU A 66 19.37 -23.47 -8.51
C LEU A 66 19.40 -24.75 -7.69
N SER A 67 19.28 -25.91 -8.36
CA SER A 67 19.19 -27.24 -7.74
C SER A 67 20.51 -27.94 -7.61
N ASP A 68 21.46 -27.67 -8.52
CA ASP A 68 22.78 -28.28 -8.53
C ASP A 68 23.66 -27.72 -7.40
N LYS A 69 24.58 -28.57 -6.93
CA LYS A 69 25.54 -28.14 -5.89
C LYS A 69 26.49 -27.08 -6.44
N ASP A 70 26.46 -25.90 -5.84
CA ASP A 70 27.42 -24.83 -6.13
C ASP A 70 28.71 -25.04 -5.36
N GLU A 71 29.86 -24.94 -6.04
CA GLU A 71 31.16 -25.17 -5.44
C GLU A 71 31.51 -24.18 -4.33
N ARG A 72 31.07 -22.91 -4.43
CA ARG A 72 31.34 -21.87 -3.43
C ARG A 72 30.47 -22.01 -2.19
N LEU A 73 29.22 -22.42 -2.37
CA LEU A 73 28.27 -22.60 -1.27
C LEU A 73 28.40 -23.95 -0.59
N GLY A 74 29.04 -24.95 -1.27
CA GLY A 74 29.13 -26.33 -0.80
C GLY A 74 27.77 -27.08 -0.74
N LYS A 75 26.71 -26.45 -1.21
CA LYS A 75 25.32 -26.94 -1.27
C LYS A 75 24.59 -26.30 -2.46
N SER A 76 23.37 -26.77 -2.76
CA SER A 76 22.58 -26.10 -3.80
C SER A 76 22.15 -24.69 -3.35
N PRO A 77 22.01 -23.71 -4.28
CA PRO A 77 21.45 -22.40 -3.96
C PRO A 77 20.07 -22.49 -3.30
N LEU A 78 19.21 -23.45 -3.70
CA LEU A 78 17.89 -23.65 -3.07
C LEU A 78 18.01 -24.11 -1.62
N LYS A 79 18.94 -24.99 -1.28
CA LYS A 79 19.21 -25.37 0.12
C LYS A 79 19.68 -24.18 0.93
N TYR A 80 20.62 -23.40 0.41
CA TYR A 80 21.13 -22.20 1.08
C TYR A 80 19.99 -21.21 1.37
N PHE A 81 19.13 -20.94 0.38
CA PHE A 81 17.99 -20.04 0.58
C PHE A 81 16.95 -20.63 1.55
N ALA A 82 16.66 -21.93 1.48
CA ALA A 82 15.72 -22.57 2.37
C ALA A 82 16.17 -22.48 3.85
N GLU A 83 17.43 -22.75 4.13
CA GLU A 83 18.01 -22.63 5.47
C GLU A 83 17.98 -21.17 5.97
N TYR A 84 18.31 -20.21 5.10
CA TYR A 84 18.27 -18.80 5.44
C TYR A 84 16.84 -18.32 5.74
N LEU A 85 15.88 -18.66 4.88
CA LEU A 85 14.47 -18.27 5.05
C LEU A 85 13.85 -18.94 6.29
N TYR A 86 14.17 -20.19 6.56
CA TYR A 86 13.72 -20.89 7.77
C TYR A 86 14.21 -20.18 9.03
N SER A 87 15.49 -19.86 9.11
CA SER A 87 16.11 -19.30 10.31
C SER A 87 15.78 -17.82 10.56
N ASN A 88 15.54 -17.02 9.50
CA ASN A 88 15.49 -15.57 9.62
C ASN A 88 14.14 -14.95 9.26
N ILE A 89 13.33 -15.63 8.44
CA ILE A 89 12.14 -15.01 7.82
C ILE A 89 10.84 -15.69 8.25
N LEU A 90 10.79 -17.02 8.23
CA LEU A 90 9.56 -17.79 8.43
C LEU A 90 8.89 -17.47 9.78
N THR A 91 9.66 -17.43 10.87
CA THR A 91 9.15 -17.10 12.20
C THR A 91 8.51 -15.71 12.26
N ALA A 92 9.11 -14.73 11.57
CA ALA A 92 8.58 -13.37 11.53
C ALA A 92 7.23 -13.29 10.78
N ILE A 93 7.05 -14.10 9.74
CA ILE A 93 5.79 -14.15 8.98
C ILE A 93 4.70 -14.85 9.80
N CYS A 94 5.02 -16.02 10.41
CA CYS A 94 4.03 -16.87 11.08
C CYS A 94 3.56 -16.30 12.43
N ASN A 95 4.32 -15.43 13.08
CA ASN A 95 3.99 -14.85 14.40
C ASN A 95 2.90 -13.77 14.36
N ASN A 96 2.06 -13.74 13.32
CA ASN A 96 0.95 -12.77 13.17
C ASN A 96 1.43 -11.29 13.25
N SER A 97 2.61 -11.01 12.72
CA SER A 97 3.12 -9.65 12.62
C SER A 97 2.25 -8.81 11.67
N PRO A 98 1.96 -7.54 11.98
CA PRO A 98 1.29 -6.62 11.07
C PRO A 98 2.16 -6.20 9.87
N GLU A 99 3.41 -6.68 9.82
CA GLU A 99 4.37 -6.33 8.78
C GLU A 99 4.28 -7.27 7.58
N ASP A 100 4.25 -6.70 6.37
CA ASP A 100 4.40 -7.44 5.12
C ASP A 100 5.89 -7.77 4.88
N VAL A 101 6.38 -8.76 5.63
CA VAL A 101 7.79 -9.20 5.58
C VAL A 101 8.16 -9.69 4.18
N LEU A 102 7.24 -10.43 3.52
CA LEU A 102 7.49 -10.98 2.20
C LEU A 102 7.48 -9.90 1.12
N GLY A 103 6.57 -8.94 1.20
CA GLY A 103 6.55 -7.79 0.30
C GLY A 103 7.81 -6.94 0.44
N ARG A 104 8.26 -6.65 1.67
CA ARG A 104 9.55 -5.96 1.91
C ARG A 104 10.72 -6.71 1.31
N PHE A 105 10.82 -8.01 1.57
CA PHE A 105 11.87 -8.83 0.99
C PHE A 105 11.87 -8.77 -0.55
N TYR A 106 10.69 -8.80 -1.15
CA TYR A 106 10.53 -8.69 -2.60
C TYR A 106 10.94 -7.31 -3.14
N GLY A 107 10.56 -6.24 -2.46
CA GLY A 107 10.94 -4.86 -2.81
C GLY A 107 12.46 -4.66 -2.78
N GLU A 108 13.12 -5.10 -1.72
CA GLU A 108 14.57 -5.06 -1.58
C GLU A 108 15.27 -5.89 -2.68
N PHE A 109 14.75 -7.08 -2.98
CA PHE A 109 15.31 -7.94 -4.02
C PHE A 109 15.25 -7.28 -5.41
N ILE A 110 14.16 -6.58 -5.72
CA ILE A 110 13.99 -5.86 -6.99
C ILE A 110 14.98 -4.70 -7.09
N SER A 111 15.16 -3.92 -6.03
CA SER A 111 16.09 -2.79 -6.01
C SER A 111 17.53 -3.24 -6.21
N TYR A 112 17.91 -4.40 -5.66
CA TYR A 112 19.25 -5.01 -5.83
C TYR A 112 19.48 -5.59 -7.23
N SER A 113 18.45 -6.04 -7.92
CA SER A 113 18.58 -6.67 -9.25
C SER A 113 18.77 -5.67 -10.39
N GLY A 114 18.95 -4.38 -10.08
CA GLY A 114 19.21 -3.32 -11.06
C GLY A 114 18.00 -2.94 -11.91
N GLY A 115 16.81 -3.40 -11.52
CA GLY A 115 15.57 -2.85 -12.01
C GLY A 115 15.31 -1.55 -11.27
N ASP A 116 15.29 -0.40 -11.98
CA ASP A 116 14.70 0.81 -11.42
C ASP A 116 13.35 0.41 -10.85
N GLY A 117 13.11 0.61 -9.55
CA GLY A 117 11.81 0.31 -8.92
C GLY A 117 10.62 0.92 -9.68
N GLN A 118 10.90 1.96 -10.48
CA GLN A 118 9.98 2.57 -11.44
C GLN A 118 9.62 1.66 -12.62
N THR A 119 10.50 0.74 -13.06
CA THR A 119 10.25 -0.11 -14.23
C THR A 119 9.18 -1.18 -13.98
N LEU A 120 8.95 -1.54 -12.70
CA LEU A 120 7.94 -2.53 -12.33
C LEU A 120 6.66 -1.91 -11.75
N GLY A 121 6.64 -0.60 -11.46
CA GLY A 121 5.45 0.13 -10.98
C GLY A 121 4.88 -0.41 -9.64
N VAL A 122 5.72 -1.09 -8.84
CA VAL A 122 5.32 -1.64 -7.55
C VAL A 122 5.81 -0.73 -6.45
N VAL A 123 4.90 -0.01 -5.83
CA VAL A 123 5.16 0.81 -4.66
C VAL A 123 4.59 0.09 -3.45
N LEU A 124 5.47 -0.44 -2.60
CA LEU A 124 5.06 -1.08 -1.36
C LEU A 124 4.65 -0.02 -0.35
N THR A 125 3.48 -0.19 0.24
CA THR A 125 2.99 0.72 1.28
C THR A 125 3.70 0.43 2.60
N PRO A 126 4.37 1.43 3.21
CA PRO A 126 5.09 1.22 4.48
C PRO A 126 4.16 0.78 5.62
N LYS A 127 4.67 -0.03 6.54
CA LYS A 127 3.93 -0.58 7.68
C LYS A 127 3.18 0.49 8.50
N HIS A 128 3.84 1.60 8.82
CA HIS A 128 3.21 2.66 9.62
C HIS A 128 2.00 3.29 8.91
N ILE A 129 1.99 3.29 7.57
CA ILE A 129 0.85 3.75 6.77
C ILE A 129 -0.26 2.69 6.77
N THR A 130 0.06 1.40 6.59
CA THR A 130 -0.98 0.35 6.64
C THR A 130 -1.63 0.26 8.03
N GLU A 131 -0.88 0.47 9.10
CA GLU A 131 -1.41 0.57 10.47
C GLU A 131 -2.29 1.83 10.64
N LEU A 132 -1.86 2.99 10.13
CA LEU A 132 -2.65 4.23 10.18
C LEU A 132 -3.98 4.07 9.43
N PHE A 133 -4.02 3.35 8.31
CA PHE A 133 -5.24 3.03 7.60
C PHE A 133 -6.22 2.24 8.47
N THR A 134 -5.73 1.24 9.20
CA THR A 134 -6.60 0.44 10.09
C THR A 134 -7.15 1.27 11.24
N ASP A 135 -6.40 2.27 11.73
CA ASP A 135 -6.86 3.21 12.75
C ASP A 135 -7.93 4.16 12.18
N LEU A 136 -7.66 4.79 11.03
CA LEU A 136 -8.60 5.73 10.39
C LEU A 136 -9.90 5.05 9.94
N ALA A 137 -9.82 3.81 9.48
CA ALA A 137 -11.00 3.01 9.15
C ALA A 137 -11.70 2.44 10.39
N GLU A 138 -11.15 2.59 11.61
CA GLU A 138 -11.69 2.02 12.85
C GLU A 138 -12.05 0.53 12.71
N ILE A 139 -11.14 -0.27 12.12
CA ILE A 139 -11.41 -1.68 11.78
C ILE A 139 -11.77 -2.48 13.02
N LYS A 140 -12.86 -3.25 12.92
CA LYS A 140 -13.43 -4.13 13.95
C LYS A 140 -13.41 -5.60 13.48
N PRO A 141 -13.45 -6.56 14.41
CA PRO A 141 -13.50 -7.99 14.08
C PRO A 141 -14.66 -8.42 13.17
N THR A 142 -15.75 -7.65 13.17
CA THR A 142 -16.95 -7.92 12.37
C THR A 142 -16.91 -7.32 10.97
N ASP A 143 -15.91 -6.51 10.67
CA ASP A 143 -15.80 -5.86 9.35
C ASP A 143 -15.48 -6.85 8.24
N LYS A 144 -15.87 -6.51 7.03
CA LYS A 144 -15.50 -7.18 5.81
C LYS A 144 -14.72 -6.21 4.94
N VAL A 145 -13.44 -6.51 4.75
CA VAL A 145 -12.46 -5.60 4.15
C VAL A 145 -12.24 -5.94 2.68
N LEU A 146 -12.24 -4.91 1.83
CA LEU A 146 -11.88 -5.00 0.42
C LEU A 146 -10.64 -4.14 0.14
N ASP A 147 -9.60 -4.75 -0.44
CA ASP A 147 -8.47 -4.06 -1.06
C ASP A 147 -8.43 -4.40 -2.56
N PRO A 148 -8.90 -3.52 -3.45
CA PRO A 148 -9.01 -3.82 -4.87
C PRO A 148 -7.73 -3.65 -5.67
N CYS A 149 -6.64 -3.22 -5.03
CA CYS A 149 -5.30 -3.09 -5.61
C CYS A 149 -4.26 -3.65 -4.64
N CYS A 150 -4.48 -4.91 -4.18
CA CYS A 150 -3.86 -5.40 -2.96
C CYS A 150 -2.34 -5.65 -3.04
N GLY A 151 -1.75 -5.65 -4.22
CA GLY A 151 -0.31 -5.83 -4.36
C GLY A 151 0.16 -7.10 -3.67
N THR A 152 1.02 -6.98 -2.68
CA THR A 152 1.52 -8.08 -1.83
C THR A 152 0.62 -8.40 -0.64
N GLY A 153 -0.49 -7.67 -0.46
CA GLY A 153 -1.47 -7.86 0.61
C GLY A 153 -1.22 -7.04 1.88
N GLY A 154 -0.40 -6.00 1.82
CA GLY A 154 0.01 -5.23 2.99
C GLY A 154 -1.15 -4.67 3.83
N PHE A 155 -2.17 -4.08 3.21
CA PHE A 155 -3.36 -3.59 3.92
C PHE A 155 -4.19 -4.73 4.51
N LEU A 156 -4.33 -5.85 3.80
CA LEU A 156 -5.07 -7.02 4.28
C LEU A 156 -4.37 -7.66 5.49
N ILE A 157 -3.03 -7.69 5.49
CA ILE A 157 -2.22 -8.17 6.62
C ILE A 157 -2.43 -7.28 7.84
N ALA A 158 -2.36 -5.95 7.68
CA ALA A 158 -2.57 -4.99 8.76
C ALA A 158 -4.01 -5.08 9.31
N ALA A 159 -5.00 -5.20 8.42
CA ALA A 159 -6.40 -5.39 8.79
C ALA A 159 -6.60 -6.70 9.57
N MET A 160 -6.05 -7.83 9.07
CA MET A 160 -6.11 -9.12 9.74
C MET A 160 -5.52 -9.04 11.15
N HIS A 161 -4.33 -8.47 11.28
CA HIS A 161 -3.68 -8.32 12.59
C HIS A 161 -4.55 -7.54 13.56
N ARG A 162 -5.10 -6.40 13.13
CA ARG A 162 -5.98 -5.57 13.97
C ARG A 162 -7.24 -6.31 14.39
N MET A 163 -7.89 -6.99 13.46
CA MET A 163 -9.10 -7.77 13.74
C MET A 163 -8.83 -8.91 14.73
N LEU A 164 -7.77 -9.69 14.50
CA LEU A 164 -7.40 -10.83 15.34
C LEU A 164 -6.98 -10.42 16.77
N THR A 165 -6.38 -9.23 16.92
CA THR A 165 -5.99 -8.68 18.24
C THR A 165 -7.21 -8.31 19.08
N GLN A 166 -8.32 -7.93 18.45
CA GLN A 166 -9.56 -7.52 19.12
C GLN A 166 -10.58 -8.65 19.22
N ALA A 167 -10.43 -9.71 18.42
CA ALA A 167 -11.40 -10.80 18.31
C ALA A 167 -11.28 -11.80 19.46
N LYS A 168 -12.42 -12.43 19.79
CA LYS A 168 -12.43 -13.65 20.59
C LYS A 168 -11.83 -14.81 19.80
N GLU A 169 -11.31 -15.83 20.52
CA GLU A 169 -10.66 -16.97 19.87
C GLU A 169 -11.58 -17.70 18.89
N GLU A 170 -12.86 -17.84 19.22
CA GLU A 170 -13.89 -18.47 18.40
C GLU A 170 -14.14 -17.78 17.04
N ASP A 171 -13.89 -16.46 16.95
CA ASP A 171 -14.12 -15.65 15.75
C ASP A 171 -12.90 -15.60 14.82
N LYS A 172 -11.72 -15.94 15.32
CA LYS A 172 -10.45 -15.75 14.58
C LYS A 172 -10.38 -16.53 13.28
N GLU A 173 -10.92 -17.75 13.28
CA GLU A 173 -10.95 -18.58 12.06
C GLU A 173 -11.86 -17.98 11.00
N ASN A 174 -13.02 -17.45 11.41
CA ASN A 174 -13.95 -16.77 10.49
C ASN A 174 -13.32 -15.52 9.88
N ILE A 175 -12.62 -14.70 10.69
CA ILE A 175 -11.91 -13.51 10.23
C ILE A 175 -10.92 -13.88 9.12
N ARG A 176 -10.05 -14.88 9.35
CA ARG A 176 -9.07 -15.32 8.37
C ARG A 176 -9.71 -15.83 7.07
N LYS A 177 -10.81 -16.55 7.18
CA LYS A 177 -11.43 -17.24 6.02
C LYS A 177 -12.40 -16.38 5.21
N ASN A 178 -13.07 -15.40 5.83
CA ASN A 178 -14.24 -14.78 5.22
C ASN A 178 -14.23 -13.25 5.19
N ASN A 179 -13.37 -12.60 5.99
CA ASN A 179 -13.50 -11.15 6.19
C ASN A 179 -12.53 -10.31 5.34
N LEU A 180 -11.54 -10.94 4.73
CA LEU A 180 -10.48 -10.23 3.99
C LEU A 180 -10.55 -10.57 2.51
N HIS A 181 -10.71 -9.55 1.66
CA HIS A 181 -10.86 -9.70 0.23
C HIS A 181 -9.87 -8.81 -0.52
N GLY A 182 -9.21 -9.36 -1.53
CA GLY A 182 -8.25 -8.62 -2.34
C GLY A 182 -8.43 -8.87 -3.82
N ILE A 183 -8.14 -7.86 -4.62
CA ILE A 183 -8.06 -7.97 -6.08
C ILE A 183 -6.66 -7.49 -6.49
N GLU A 184 -5.99 -8.26 -7.32
CA GLU A 184 -4.71 -7.92 -7.88
C GLU A 184 -4.67 -8.27 -9.37
N LEU A 185 -4.21 -7.34 -10.19
CA LEU A 185 -4.16 -7.51 -11.64
C LEU A 185 -2.97 -8.37 -12.08
N ARG A 186 -1.84 -8.25 -11.40
CA ARG A 186 -0.57 -8.88 -11.76
C ARG A 186 -0.43 -10.25 -11.13
N ASP A 187 -0.16 -11.27 -11.94
CA ASP A 187 0.00 -12.67 -11.49
C ASP A 187 1.12 -12.86 -10.45
N ASP A 188 2.23 -12.14 -10.60
CA ASP A 188 3.38 -12.22 -9.69
C ASP A 188 3.02 -11.66 -8.30
N MET A 189 2.41 -10.47 -8.23
CA MET A 189 1.94 -9.86 -6.98
C MET A 189 0.84 -10.69 -6.32
N PHE A 190 -0.14 -11.16 -7.11
CA PHE A 190 -1.19 -12.05 -6.65
C PHE A 190 -0.63 -13.32 -5.98
N SER A 191 0.42 -13.92 -6.57
CA SER A 191 1.07 -15.09 -6.00
C SER A 191 1.77 -14.79 -4.68
N ILE A 192 2.40 -13.61 -4.55
CA ILE A 192 3.02 -13.16 -3.30
C ILE A 192 1.93 -12.88 -2.24
N ALA A 193 0.88 -12.15 -2.58
CA ALA A 193 -0.23 -11.88 -1.67
C ALA A 193 -0.88 -13.17 -1.18
N THR A 194 -1.15 -14.12 -2.09
CA THR A 194 -1.71 -15.43 -1.74
C THR A 194 -0.80 -16.20 -0.78
N THR A 195 0.53 -16.21 -1.03
CA THR A 195 1.51 -16.82 -0.13
C THR A 195 1.48 -16.14 1.25
N ASN A 196 1.49 -14.82 1.29
CA ASN A 196 1.41 -14.04 2.52
C ASN A 196 0.19 -14.43 3.38
N MET A 197 -0.97 -14.55 2.73
CA MET A 197 -2.21 -14.89 3.42
C MET A 197 -2.22 -16.34 3.90
N ILE A 198 -1.76 -17.29 3.08
CA ILE A 198 -1.67 -18.72 3.43
C ILE A 198 -0.76 -18.91 4.65
N LEU A 199 0.44 -18.31 4.67
CA LEU A 199 1.40 -18.41 5.77
C LEU A 199 0.87 -17.83 7.10
N ARG A 200 -0.17 -16.98 7.04
CA ARG A 200 -0.87 -16.43 8.21
C ARG A 200 -2.14 -17.18 8.59
N GLY A 201 -2.34 -18.33 7.98
CA GLY A 201 -3.47 -19.22 8.27
C GLY A 201 -4.77 -18.89 7.54
N ASP A 202 -4.72 -18.04 6.51
CA ASP A 202 -5.85 -17.80 5.61
C ASP A 202 -5.77 -18.75 4.39
N GLY A 203 -6.12 -20.02 4.59
CA GLY A 203 -6.11 -21.02 3.52
C GLY A 203 -7.18 -20.80 2.45
N LYS A 204 -8.25 -20.06 2.75
CA LYS A 204 -9.31 -19.77 1.77
C LYS A 204 -9.09 -18.49 1.00
N SER A 205 -8.25 -17.61 1.46
CA SER A 205 -8.07 -16.21 1.07
C SER A 205 -8.95 -15.75 -0.11
N ASN A 206 -9.81 -14.79 0.11
CA ASN A 206 -10.71 -14.26 -0.92
C ASN A 206 -9.96 -13.31 -1.86
N LEU A 207 -8.75 -13.72 -2.28
CA LEU A 207 -7.97 -13.02 -3.28
C LEU A 207 -8.34 -13.50 -4.67
N ILE A 208 -8.50 -12.57 -5.61
CA ILE A 208 -8.72 -12.88 -7.02
C ILE A 208 -7.69 -12.14 -7.90
N CYS A 209 -7.16 -12.86 -8.90
CA CYS A 209 -6.31 -12.24 -9.90
C CYS A 209 -7.19 -11.73 -11.04
N ALA A 210 -7.48 -10.44 -11.02
CA ALA A 210 -8.42 -9.83 -11.97
C ALA A 210 -8.20 -8.31 -12.09
N ASP A 211 -8.76 -7.74 -13.14
CA ASP A 211 -8.90 -6.31 -13.30
C ASP A 211 -10.07 -5.80 -12.43
N PHE A 212 -9.81 -4.81 -11.58
CA PHE A 212 -10.81 -4.24 -10.68
C PHE A 212 -11.98 -3.62 -11.43
N PHE A 213 -11.73 -2.89 -12.51
CA PHE A 213 -12.79 -2.26 -13.31
C PHE A 213 -13.67 -3.24 -14.08
N LYS A 214 -13.26 -4.52 -14.18
CA LYS A 214 -14.11 -5.59 -14.72
C LYS A 214 -15.03 -6.21 -13.67
N GLN A 215 -14.85 -5.88 -12.39
CA GLN A 215 -15.76 -6.27 -11.33
C GLN A 215 -16.89 -5.24 -11.26
N LYS A 216 -18.12 -5.67 -11.53
CA LYS A 216 -19.28 -4.75 -11.46
C LYS A 216 -19.53 -4.33 -10.02
N SER A 217 -19.65 -3.01 -9.80
CA SER A 217 -19.86 -2.45 -8.45
C SER A 217 -21.13 -3.01 -7.80
N GLU A 218 -22.21 -3.22 -8.55
CA GLU A 218 -23.45 -3.76 -8.01
C GLU A 218 -23.30 -5.21 -7.50
N ASP A 219 -22.45 -6.02 -8.13
CA ASP A 219 -22.17 -7.39 -7.69
C ASP A 219 -21.19 -7.41 -6.51
N MET A 220 -20.29 -6.43 -6.45
CA MET A 220 -19.40 -6.24 -5.31
C MET A 220 -20.15 -5.71 -4.10
N HIS A 221 -21.05 -4.75 -4.27
CA HIS A 221 -21.89 -4.20 -3.21
C HIS A 221 -22.72 -5.27 -2.48
N LYS A 222 -23.27 -6.23 -3.22
CA LYS A 222 -24.00 -7.39 -2.66
C LYS A 222 -23.14 -8.28 -1.74
N LYS A 223 -21.80 -8.14 -1.79
CA LYS A 223 -20.88 -8.85 -0.90
C LYS A 223 -20.76 -8.17 0.46
N GLU A 224 -21.35 -7.00 0.66
CA GLU A 224 -21.44 -6.30 1.94
C GLU A 224 -20.08 -5.94 2.55
N PHE A 225 -19.20 -5.34 1.76
CA PHE A 225 -17.93 -4.83 2.26
C PHE A 225 -18.15 -3.58 3.11
N THR A 226 -17.72 -3.61 4.37
CA THR A 226 -17.88 -2.50 5.31
C THR A 226 -16.68 -1.57 5.36
N VAL A 227 -15.53 -2.03 4.83
CA VAL A 227 -14.28 -1.27 4.79
C VAL A 227 -13.61 -1.45 3.43
N GLY A 228 -13.23 -0.35 2.80
CA GLY A 228 -12.36 -0.30 1.63
C GLY A 228 -11.00 0.31 1.98
N LEU A 229 -9.92 -0.37 1.61
CA LEU A 229 -8.55 0.13 1.75
C LEU A 229 -7.87 0.06 0.39
N MET A 230 -7.16 1.11 -0.03
CA MET A 230 -6.57 1.09 -1.37
C MET A 230 -5.35 1.99 -1.51
N ASN A 231 -4.33 1.48 -2.18
CA ASN A 231 -3.25 2.24 -2.82
C ASN A 231 -3.31 1.93 -4.32
N PRO A 232 -4.04 2.72 -5.13
CA PRO A 232 -4.20 2.42 -6.55
C PRO A 232 -2.90 2.68 -7.32
N PRO A 233 -2.74 2.14 -8.52
CA PRO A 233 -1.61 2.47 -9.38
C PRO A 233 -1.68 3.94 -9.81
N TYR A 234 -0.57 4.69 -9.64
CA TYR A 234 -0.53 6.12 -9.93
C TYR A 234 -0.31 6.42 -11.41
N SER A 235 -0.92 7.51 -11.87
CA SER A 235 -0.69 8.12 -13.19
C SER A 235 -0.91 7.15 -14.37
N GLN A 236 -1.90 6.28 -14.29
CA GLN A 236 -2.24 5.36 -15.40
C GLN A 236 -3.10 6.03 -16.48
N GLY A 237 -3.89 7.03 -16.14
CA GLY A 237 -4.81 7.76 -17.02
C GLY A 237 -4.12 8.74 -17.98
N LYS A 238 -3.14 8.28 -18.80
CA LYS A 238 -2.29 9.16 -19.62
C LYS A 238 -2.83 9.46 -21.02
N ASN A 239 -3.76 8.66 -21.53
CA ASN A 239 -4.32 8.78 -22.87
C ASN A 239 -5.81 8.42 -22.89
N LYS A 240 -6.47 8.54 -24.05
CA LYS A 240 -7.92 8.27 -24.16
C LYS A 240 -8.30 6.83 -23.79
N ASP A 241 -7.45 5.87 -24.08
CA ASP A 241 -7.72 4.45 -23.81
C ASP A 241 -7.59 4.13 -22.33
N THR A 242 -6.76 4.87 -21.62
CA THR A 242 -6.49 4.72 -20.18
C THR A 242 -7.15 5.80 -19.32
N ALA A 243 -7.96 6.68 -19.88
CA ALA A 243 -8.61 7.79 -19.15
C ALA A 243 -9.48 7.33 -17.96
N HIS A 244 -9.96 6.08 -17.99
CA HIS A 244 -10.70 5.45 -16.90
C HIS A 244 -9.81 4.95 -15.76
N LEU A 245 -8.49 5.03 -15.89
CA LEU A 245 -7.51 4.55 -14.90
C LEU A 245 -6.91 5.71 -14.07
N THR A 246 -7.68 6.79 -13.84
CA THR A 246 -7.28 7.84 -12.91
C THR A 246 -7.56 7.41 -11.46
N GLU A 247 -6.82 7.94 -10.52
CA GLU A 247 -6.97 7.63 -9.10
C GLU A 247 -8.38 7.97 -8.59
N LEU A 248 -9.00 9.06 -9.07
CA LEU A 248 -10.39 9.41 -8.73
C LEU A 248 -11.39 8.37 -9.22
N LYS A 249 -11.19 7.80 -10.42
CA LYS A 249 -12.04 6.71 -10.93
C LYS A 249 -11.92 5.44 -10.07
N PHE A 250 -10.70 5.11 -9.63
CA PHE A 250 -10.52 4.01 -8.67
C PHE A 250 -11.27 4.27 -7.36
N ILE A 251 -11.22 5.52 -6.84
CA ILE A 251 -11.95 5.91 -5.62
C ILE A 251 -13.45 5.77 -5.83
N CYS A 252 -14.02 6.34 -6.91
CA CYS A 252 -15.45 6.23 -7.20
C CYS A 252 -15.89 4.76 -7.25
N HIS A 253 -15.16 3.94 -8.02
CA HIS A 253 -15.51 2.53 -8.19
C HIS A 253 -15.41 1.73 -6.86
N LEU A 254 -14.39 2.03 -6.03
CA LEU A 254 -14.30 1.40 -4.70
C LEU A 254 -15.47 1.81 -3.80
N LEU A 255 -15.81 3.09 -3.76
CA LEU A 255 -16.93 3.59 -2.95
C LEU A 255 -18.26 2.93 -3.36
N ASP A 256 -18.50 2.77 -4.68
CA ASP A 256 -19.68 2.08 -5.21
C ASP A 256 -19.73 0.59 -4.84
N CYS A 257 -18.56 -0.04 -4.57
CA CYS A 257 -18.47 -1.45 -4.17
C CYS A 257 -18.79 -1.69 -2.69
N LEU A 258 -18.73 -0.67 -1.85
CA LEU A 258 -18.92 -0.80 -0.40
C LEU A 258 -20.41 -0.81 -0.02
N SER A 259 -20.69 -1.30 1.18
CA SER A 259 -22.02 -1.19 1.81
C SER A 259 -22.36 0.25 2.15
N ASP A 260 -23.65 0.54 2.35
CA ASP A 260 -24.13 1.83 2.84
C ASP A 260 -23.46 2.18 4.18
N GLY A 261 -22.82 3.35 4.26
CA GLY A 261 -22.04 3.76 5.42
C GLY A 261 -20.69 3.07 5.55
N GLY A 262 -20.26 2.32 4.52
CA GLY A 262 -18.93 1.69 4.49
C GLY A 262 -17.80 2.73 4.56
N ARG A 263 -16.75 2.42 5.33
CA ARG A 263 -15.60 3.32 5.53
C ARG A 263 -14.54 3.03 4.47
N CYS A 264 -14.06 4.07 3.84
CA CYS A 264 -13.05 3.96 2.78
C CYS A 264 -11.83 4.81 3.11
N VAL A 265 -10.65 4.23 3.07
CA VAL A 265 -9.37 4.91 3.26
C VAL A 265 -8.46 4.63 2.07
N VAL A 266 -8.03 5.69 1.40
CA VAL A 266 -7.19 5.57 0.21
C VAL A 266 -5.95 6.45 0.33
N ILE A 267 -4.84 6.01 -0.26
CA ILE A 267 -3.64 6.83 -0.41
C ILE A 267 -3.41 7.11 -1.89
N VAL A 268 -3.26 8.38 -2.23
CA VAL A 268 -3.11 8.84 -3.61
C VAL A 268 -2.11 9.99 -3.69
N PRO A 269 -1.59 10.34 -4.88
CA PRO A 269 -0.84 11.56 -5.06
C PRO A 269 -1.65 12.80 -4.67
N GLN A 270 -0.99 13.81 -4.11
CA GLN A 270 -1.60 15.10 -3.79
C GLN A 270 -2.33 15.72 -4.99
N SER A 271 -1.78 15.54 -6.21
CA SER A 271 -2.39 16.02 -7.46
C SER A 271 -3.81 15.49 -7.70
N THR A 272 -4.12 14.29 -7.23
CA THR A 272 -5.47 13.69 -7.29
C THR A 272 -6.48 14.52 -6.52
N MET A 273 -6.11 15.00 -5.33
CA MET A 273 -6.99 15.83 -4.49
C MET A 273 -7.06 17.29 -4.97
N VAL A 274 -6.04 17.77 -5.70
CA VAL A 274 -6.11 19.04 -6.42
C VAL A 274 -7.21 18.98 -7.48
N GLY A 275 -7.17 17.99 -8.38
CA GLY A 275 -8.23 17.75 -9.36
C GLY A 275 -8.41 18.89 -10.36
N LYS A 276 -7.43 19.10 -11.24
CA LYS A 276 -7.41 20.27 -12.15
C LYS A 276 -8.26 20.11 -13.40
N THR A 277 -8.48 18.88 -13.86
CA THR A 277 -9.18 18.63 -15.11
C THR A 277 -10.72 18.73 -14.94
N LYS A 278 -11.44 18.85 -16.04
CA LYS A 278 -12.91 18.81 -16.01
C LYS A 278 -13.42 17.44 -15.55
N GLU A 279 -12.74 16.41 -15.93
CA GLU A 279 -13.00 15.03 -15.54
C GLU A 279 -12.81 14.84 -14.04
N ASP A 280 -11.70 15.33 -13.48
CA ASP A 280 -11.46 15.27 -12.03
C ASP A 280 -12.56 15.98 -11.24
N LYS A 281 -12.98 17.17 -11.67
CA LYS A 281 -14.06 17.93 -11.05
C LYS A 281 -15.41 17.21 -11.17
N SER A 282 -15.64 16.51 -12.29
CA SER A 282 -16.83 15.67 -12.46
C SER A 282 -16.82 14.48 -11.48
N ASP A 283 -15.68 13.83 -11.32
CA ASP A 283 -15.54 12.71 -10.39
C ASP A 283 -15.67 13.16 -8.93
N LYS A 284 -15.08 14.31 -8.56
CA LYS A 284 -15.29 14.91 -7.24
C LYS A 284 -16.75 15.25 -6.99
N ARG A 285 -17.47 15.78 -7.98
CA ARG A 285 -18.91 16.05 -7.88
C ARG A 285 -19.69 14.77 -7.67
N TYR A 286 -19.39 13.72 -8.44
CA TYR A 286 -19.98 12.40 -8.25
C TYR A 286 -19.77 11.88 -6.83
N ILE A 287 -18.55 12.02 -6.29
CA ILE A 287 -18.25 11.62 -4.91
C ILE A 287 -19.13 12.39 -3.93
N LEU A 288 -19.25 13.72 -4.04
CA LEU A 288 -20.05 14.51 -3.10
C LEU A 288 -21.56 14.28 -3.23
N GLU A 289 -22.05 13.94 -4.42
CA GLU A 289 -23.45 13.62 -4.65
C GLU A 289 -23.87 12.26 -4.07
N ASN A 290 -22.94 11.29 -4.00
CA ASN A 290 -23.24 9.91 -3.61
C ASN A 290 -22.57 9.44 -2.33
N HIS A 291 -21.45 10.07 -1.95
CA HIS A 291 -20.60 9.66 -0.83
C HIS A 291 -20.14 10.87 -0.02
N THR A 292 -19.57 10.65 1.12
CA THR A 292 -19.09 11.72 2.00
C THR A 292 -17.56 11.70 2.11
N LEU A 293 -16.89 12.83 1.89
CA LEU A 293 -15.49 13.04 2.27
C LEU A 293 -15.43 13.40 3.76
N GLU A 294 -14.71 12.60 4.55
CA GLU A 294 -14.48 12.83 5.97
C GLU A 294 -13.28 13.72 6.24
N GLY A 295 -12.25 13.58 5.43
CA GLY A 295 -11.08 14.43 5.47
C GLY A 295 -9.90 13.93 4.64
N VAL A 296 -8.87 14.78 4.57
CA VAL A 296 -7.63 14.52 3.83
C VAL A 296 -6.43 14.82 4.72
N ILE A 297 -5.45 13.93 4.73
CA ILE A 297 -4.23 14.01 5.52
C ILE A 297 -3.04 14.07 4.57
N THR A 298 -2.33 15.18 4.54
CA THR A 298 -1.08 15.32 3.77
C THR A 298 0.05 14.64 4.53
N LEU A 299 0.73 13.71 3.89
CA LEU A 299 1.77 12.89 4.49
C LEU A 299 3.18 13.44 4.26
N ASN A 300 4.16 12.82 4.94
CA ASN A 300 5.57 13.02 4.73
C ASN A 300 5.93 12.76 3.25
N THR A 301 6.64 13.68 2.63
CA THR A 301 7.03 13.60 1.20
C THR A 301 7.94 12.41 0.91
N LYS A 302 8.59 11.85 1.93
CA LYS A 302 9.45 10.68 1.84
C LYS A 302 8.74 9.37 2.16
N THR A 303 7.41 9.37 2.34
CA THR A 303 6.63 8.15 2.63
C THR A 303 6.89 7.06 1.60
N PHE A 304 6.98 7.43 0.32
CA PHE A 304 7.42 6.55 -0.75
C PHE A 304 8.80 6.99 -1.25
N TYR A 305 9.84 6.49 -0.63
CA TYR A 305 11.23 6.97 -0.70
C TYR A 305 11.76 7.20 -2.14
N ASP A 306 11.41 6.35 -3.10
CA ASP A 306 11.97 6.41 -4.46
C ASP A 306 10.98 6.94 -5.54
N VAL A 307 9.76 7.34 -5.16
CA VAL A 307 8.71 7.63 -6.15
C VAL A 307 8.57 9.12 -6.45
N GLY A 308 9.16 10.00 -5.63
CA GLY A 308 9.09 11.47 -5.81
C GLY A 308 7.67 12.04 -5.77
N THR A 309 6.73 11.30 -5.17
CA THR A 309 5.31 11.66 -5.09
C THR A 309 4.99 12.16 -3.68
N ASN A 310 4.27 13.26 -3.59
CA ASN A 310 3.71 13.76 -2.33
C ASN A 310 2.37 13.03 -2.06
N PRO A 311 2.31 12.05 -1.16
CA PRO A 311 1.10 11.29 -0.92
C PRO A 311 0.15 12.00 0.06
N VAL A 312 -1.14 11.73 -0.13
CA VAL A 312 -2.18 12.10 0.83
C VAL A 312 -3.07 10.89 1.10
N ILE A 313 -3.57 10.79 2.34
CA ILE A 313 -4.64 9.86 2.69
C ILE A 313 -5.96 10.62 2.60
N ALA A 314 -6.95 10.06 1.90
CA ALA A 314 -8.31 10.54 1.91
C ALA A 314 -9.23 9.50 2.54
N VAL A 315 -10.17 9.96 3.38
CA VAL A 315 -11.10 9.12 4.13
C VAL A 315 -12.51 9.47 3.72
N PHE A 316 -13.29 8.44 3.38
CA PHE A 316 -14.66 8.59 2.91
C PHE A 316 -15.64 7.68 3.64
N THR A 317 -16.92 8.06 3.58
CA THR A 317 -18.07 7.21 3.92
C THR A 317 -18.88 6.97 2.67
N ALA A 318 -19.10 5.70 2.33
CA ALA A 318 -19.78 5.28 1.11
C ALA A 318 -21.32 5.44 1.23
N HIS A 319 -21.98 5.72 0.09
CA HIS A 319 -23.43 5.79 -0.08
C HIS A 319 -24.15 6.72 0.91
N GLN A 320 -23.48 7.80 1.27
CA GLN A 320 -24.04 8.91 2.04
C GLN A 320 -23.68 10.22 1.34
N PRO A 321 -24.64 10.89 0.68
CA PRO A 321 -24.40 12.17 0.04
C PRO A 321 -23.76 13.17 1.01
N HIS A 322 -22.78 13.92 0.53
CA HIS A 322 -22.03 14.86 1.36
C HIS A 322 -22.92 16.02 1.85
N PRO A 323 -23.13 16.19 3.18
CA PRO A 323 -23.91 17.33 3.70
C PRO A 323 -23.20 18.66 3.39
N LYS A 324 -23.94 19.65 2.89
CA LYS A 324 -23.37 20.95 2.49
C LYS A 324 -22.69 21.72 3.63
N ASP A 325 -23.11 21.50 4.86
CA ASP A 325 -22.60 22.14 6.08
C ASP A 325 -21.59 21.29 6.82
N LYS A 326 -21.25 20.11 6.29
CA LYS A 326 -20.26 19.23 6.91
C LYS A 326 -18.86 19.86 6.87
N LEU A 327 -18.23 19.92 8.02
CA LEU A 327 -16.84 20.35 8.15
C LEU A 327 -15.91 19.15 7.92
N VAL A 328 -15.25 19.14 6.78
CA VAL A 328 -14.22 18.17 6.39
C VAL A 328 -12.91 18.54 7.08
N LYS A 329 -12.16 17.52 7.51
CA LYS A 329 -10.89 17.65 8.21
C LYS A 329 -9.73 17.64 7.22
N PHE A 330 -8.91 18.69 7.23
CA PHE A 330 -7.69 18.77 6.44
C PHE A 330 -6.48 18.87 7.37
N VAL A 331 -5.57 17.89 7.25
CA VAL A 331 -4.43 17.76 8.18
C VAL A 331 -3.12 17.87 7.41
N ASP A 332 -2.17 18.65 7.93
CA ASP A 332 -0.76 18.60 7.54
C ASP A 332 0.00 17.67 8.50
N PHE A 333 0.27 16.46 8.04
CA PHE A 333 0.99 15.43 8.79
C PHE A 333 2.36 15.11 8.18
N LYS A 334 2.96 16.09 7.50
CA LYS A 334 4.31 15.94 6.90
C LYS A 334 5.39 15.63 7.94
N VAL A 335 5.22 16.18 9.15
CA VAL A 335 6.09 15.87 10.30
C VAL A 335 5.45 14.77 11.13
N ASP A 336 5.56 13.55 10.66
CA ASP A 336 4.94 12.35 11.24
C ASP A 336 5.81 11.63 12.29
N GLY A 337 7.05 12.12 12.48
CA GLY A 337 8.01 11.50 13.39
C GLY A 337 8.83 10.38 12.73
N TYR A 338 8.80 10.28 11.40
CA TYR A 338 9.67 9.39 10.64
C TYR A 338 10.73 10.18 9.87
N GLU A 339 11.94 9.67 9.84
CA GLU A 339 13.06 10.29 9.15
C GLU A 339 13.67 9.33 8.12
N GLY A 340 14.13 9.91 7.00
CA GLY A 340 14.77 9.15 5.93
C GLY A 340 16.15 8.63 6.34
N SER A 341 16.36 7.33 6.21
CA SER A 341 17.67 6.70 6.33
C SER A 341 18.16 6.23 4.97
N ALA A 342 19.44 6.44 4.68
CA ALA A 342 20.05 5.95 3.43
C ALA A 342 19.89 4.43 3.36
N HIS A 343 19.38 3.91 2.25
CA HIS A 343 19.19 2.49 1.94
C HIS A 343 18.11 1.72 2.75
N ILE A 344 17.49 2.33 3.79
CA ILE A 344 16.52 1.63 4.64
C ILE A 344 15.10 2.21 4.50
N GLY A 345 14.98 3.41 3.91
CA GLY A 345 13.72 4.14 3.83
C GLY A 345 13.43 4.95 5.10
N LEU A 346 12.15 5.07 5.48
CA LEU A 346 11.74 5.81 6.66
C LEU A 346 11.89 4.98 7.94
N LEU A 347 12.57 5.53 8.93
CA LEU A 347 12.70 4.97 10.27
C LEU A 347 11.94 5.82 11.29
N PRO A 348 11.27 5.19 12.28
CA PRO A 348 10.60 5.93 13.34
C PRO A 348 11.62 6.59 14.26
N THR A 349 11.37 7.84 14.63
CA THR A 349 12.01 8.51 15.75
C THR A 349 11.20 8.25 17.04
N ASP A 350 11.74 8.67 18.18
CA ASP A 350 11.04 8.58 19.49
C ASP A 350 9.68 9.32 19.48
N ARG A 351 9.49 10.24 18.53
CA ARG A 351 8.25 11.03 18.39
C ARG A 351 7.16 10.37 17.54
N ALA A 352 7.46 9.32 16.79
CA ALA A 352 6.52 8.73 15.83
C ALA A 352 5.19 8.30 16.48
N ALA A 353 5.28 7.60 17.61
CA ALA A 353 4.10 7.15 18.35
C ALA A 353 3.26 8.32 18.90
N GLU A 354 3.92 9.36 19.46
CA GLU A 354 3.27 10.57 19.97
C GLU A 354 2.56 11.34 18.83
N ARG A 355 3.24 11.52 17.69
CA ARG A 355 2.68 12.21 16.52
C ARG A 355 1.46 11.49 15.97
N LYS A 356 1.52 10.16 15.82
CA LYS A 356 0.37 9.35 15.40
C LYS A 356 -0.79 9.49 16.40
N LYS A 357 -0.51 9.38 17.69
CA LYS A 357 -1.55 9.57 18.73
C LYS A 357 -2.17 10.94 18.65
N TYR A 358 -1.36 12.01 18.49
CA TYR A 358 -1.85 13.38 18.35
C TYR A 358 -2.78 13.54 17.15
N LEU A 359 -2.41 12.97 15.99
CA LEU A 359 -3.27 12.95 14.81
C LEU A 359 -4.63 12.31 15.11
N LEU A 360 -4.63 11.11 15.72
CA LEU A 360 -5.86 10.36 16.01
C LEU A 360 -6.73 11.08 17.06
N ASP A 361 -6.14 11.71 18.09
CA ASP A 361 -6.86 12.53 19.06
C ASP A 361 -7.56 13.73 18.39
N CYS A 362 -6.87 14.41 17.45
CA CYS A 362 -7.46 15.52 16.69
C CYS A 362 -8.53 15.05 15.70
N TRP A 363 -8.34 13.87 15.12
CA TRP A 363 -9.24 13.30 14.12
C TRP A 363 -10.55 12.81 14.71
N PHE A 364 -10.48 12.01 15.77
CA PHE A 364 -11.66 11.34 16.36
C PHE A 364 -12.22 12.07 17.58
N GLN A 365 -11.36 12.63 18.45
CA GLN A 365 -11.80 13.21 19.72
C GLN A 365 -12.00 14.74 19.65
N GLY A 366 -11.73 15.35 18.49
CA GLY A 366 -11.88 16.81 18.35
C GLY A 366 -10.91 17.61 19.17
N LYS A 367 -9.74 17.06 19.55
CA LYS A 367 -8.71 17.77 20.28
C LYS A 367 -8.34 19.06 19.53
N THR A 368 -8.28 20.15 20.27
CA THR A 368 -7.86 21.45 19.73
C THR A 368 -6.41 21.39 19.27
N ALA A 369 -6.15 21.88 18.08
CA ALA A 369 -4.82 21.95 17.50
C ALA A 369 -4.68 23.24 16.67
N PRO A 370 -3.45 23.74 16.41
CA PRO A 370 -3.23 24.88 15.54
C PRO A 370 -3.75 24.65 14.12
N ASN A 371 -4.18 25.73 13.45
CA ASN A 371 -4.62 25.68 12.06
C ASN A 371 -3.51 25.21 11.11
N SER A 372 -2.24 25.43 11.47
CA SER A 372 -1.09 24.87 10.74
C SER A 372 -1.04 23.32 10.74
N PHE A 373 -1.75 22.67 11.68
CA PHE A 373 -1.84 21.22 11.75
C PHE A 373 -3.16 20.69 11.20
N ILE A 374 -4.31 21.28 11.57
CA ILE A 374 -5.63 20.83 11.13
C ILE A 374 -6.57 22.01 10.90
N VAL A 375 -7.18 22.05 9.73
CA VAL A 375 -8.26 22.96 9.36
C VAL A 375 -9.54 22.18 9.14
N ARG A 376 -10.67 22.78 9.48
CA ARG A 376 -12.00 22.22 9.19
C ARG A 376 -12.77 23.22 8.33
N SER A 377 -13.26 22.75 7.17
CA SER A 377 -13.99 23.59 6.22
C SER A 377 -15.07 22.81 5.50
N THR A 378 -16.12 23.48 5.07
CA THR A 378 -17.00 22.99 4.01
C THR A 378 -16.24 22.92 2.70
N ILE A 379 -16.69 22.10 1.76
CA ILE A 379 -16.01 21.83 0.49
C ILE A 379 -16.97 21.92 -0.69
N GLU A 380 -16.40 22.23 -1.84
CA GLU A 380 -17.04 22.10 -3.15
C GLU A 380 -16.21 21.16 -4.06
N ALA A 381 -16.84 20.67 -5.12
CA ALA A 381 -16.14 19.79 -6.08
C ALA A 381 -15.00 20.50 -6.84
N ASP A 382 -15.09 21.83 -6.95
CA ASP A 382 -14.11 22.65 -7.65
C ASP A 382 -12.92 23.08 -6.77
N ASP A 383 -12.99 22.85 -5.46
CA ASP A 383 -11.91 23.15 -4.52
C ASP A 383 -10.75 22.17 -4.65
N GLU A 384 -9.58 22.59 -4.21
CA GLU A 384 -8.48 21.66 -3.95
C GLU A 384 -8.67 21.04 -2.55
N TRP A 385 -8.92 19.72 -2.48
CA TRP A 385 -9.17 19.04 -1.22
C TRP A 385 -7.86 18.77 -0.45
N LEU A 386 -7.20 19.84 -0.03
CA LEU A 386 -5.90 19.82 0.65
C LEU A 386 -5.85 20.78 1.80
N HIS A 387 -5.05 20.47 2.83
CA HIS A 387 -4.82 21.38 3.94
C HIS A 387 -4.33 22.76 3.48
N SER A 388 -3.38 22.82 2.54
CA SER A 388 -2.81 24.06 2.01
C SER A 388 -3.80 24.99 1.31
N PHE A 389 -4.94 24.46 0.83
CA PHE A 389 -5.99 25.26 0.20
C PHE A 389 -6.85 26.01 1.23
N TYR A 390 -7.11 25.35 2.38
CA TYR A 390 -7.98 25.91 3.44
C TYR A 390 -7.20 26.53 4.59
N TYR A 391 -5.89 26.29 4.65
CA TYR A 391 -5.03 26.90 5.67
C TYR A 391 -4.76 28.35 5.34
N PHE A 392 -5.11 29.22 6.26
CA PHE A 392 -4.77 30.62 6.22
C PHE A 392 -3.82 30.95 7.37
N ASN A 393 -2.63 31.45 7.04
CA ASN A 393 -1.68 31.90 8.04
C ASN A 393 -2.04 33.31 8.47
N GLU A 394 -2.50 33.47 9.71
CA GLU A 394 -2.81 34.75 10.31
C GLU A 394 -1.59 35.44 10.92
N GLU A 395 -0.45 34.78 10.99
CA GLU A 395 0.79 35.32 11.50
C GLU A 395 1.35 36.33 10.50
N ILE A 396 1.54 37.59 10.95
CA ILE A 396 2.20 38.61 10.14
C ILE A 396 3.69 38.30 10.16
N PRO A 397 4.33 38.06 8.97
CA PRO A 397 5.75 37.75 8.93
C PRO A 397 6.58 38.86 9.55
N THR A 398 7.56 38.47 10.34
CA THR A 398 8.54 39.38 10.91
C THR A 398 9.64 39.72 9.90
N GLU A 399 10.43 40.77 10.17
CA GLU A 399 11.61 41.11 9.36
C GLU A 399 12.57 39.90 9.24
N ALA A 400 12.76 39.15 10.32
CA ALA A 400 13.58 37.95 10.34
C ALA A 400 13.04 36.83 9.44
N ASP A 401 11.72 36.70 9.28
CA ASP A 401 11.11 35.72 8.37
C ASP A 401 11.36 36.09 6.90
N PHE A 402 11.33 37.40 6.59
CA PHE A 402 11.69 37.89 5.26
C PHE A 402 13.17 37.69 4.96
N GLU A 403 14.07 38.02 5.91
CA GLU A 403 15.52 37.80 5.77
C GLU A 403 15.82 36.30 5.53
N LYS A 404 15.19 35.42 6.30
CA LYS A 404 15.32 33.95 6.13
C LYS A 404 14.84 33.52 4.76
N THR A 405 13.68 33.98 4.33
CA THR A 405 13.11 33.64 3.02
C THR A 405 14.03 34.08 1.89
N MET A 406 14.61 35.26 1.99
CA MET A 406 15.59 35.79 1.03
C MET A 406 16.86 34.94 1.02
N ALA A 407 17.39 34.57 2.18
CA ALA A 407 18.57 33.70 2.29
C ALA A 407 18.33 32.32 1.70
N ASP A 408 17.18 31.73 1.98
CA ASP A 408 16.77 30.41 1.43
C ASP A 408 16.64 30.49 -0.10
N TYR A 409 16.03 31.57 -0.62
CA TYR A 409 15.90 31.79 -2.07
C TYR A 409 17.26 31.96 -2.75
N LEU A 410 18.13 32.79 -2.21
CA LEU A 410 19.47 33.00 -2.75
C LEU A 410 20.30 31.71 -2.72
N THR A 411 20.15 30.91 -1.67
CA THR A 411 20.79 29.58 -1.56
C THR A 411 20.25 28.63 -2.63
N PHE A 412 18.94 28.63 -2.86
CA PHE A 412 18.31 27.83 -3.91
C PHE A 412 18.80 28.26 -5.29
N GLU A 413 18.80 29.55 -5.60
CA GLU A 413 19.26 30.12 -6.86
C GLU A 413 20.73 29.77 -7.11
N PHE A 414 21.58 29.97 -6.11
CA PHE A 414 23.01 29.60 -6.20
C PHE A 414 23.21 28.12 -6.48
N ASN A 415 22.47 27.24 -5.78
CA ASN A 415 22.54 25.79 -6.02
C ASN A 415 22.08 25.43 -7.42
N MET A 416 21.03 26.05 -7.93
CA MET A 416 20.52 25.81 -9.29
C MET A 416 21.53 26.26 -10.35
N ILE A 417 22.15 27.43 -10.16
CA ILE A 417 23.18 27.93 -11.08
C ILE A 417 24.40 27.00 -11.08
N THR A 418 24.89 26.59 -9.92
CA THR A 418 26.05 25.71 -9.79
C THR A 418 25.81 24.32 -10.39
N HIS A 419 24.54 23.87 -10.45
CA HIS A 419 24.16 22.61 -11.12
C HIS A 419 23.70 22.81 -12.57
N GLY A 420 24.08 23.92 -13.22
CA GLY A 420 23.84 24.16 -14.64
C GLY A 420 22.39 24.51 -15.01
N ARG A 421 21.57 24.91 -14.04
CA ARG A 421 20.18 25.29 -14.24
C ARG A 421 19.94 26.80 -14.12
N GLY A 422 20.96 27.64 -14.25
CA GLY A 422 20.88 29.09 -14.15
C GLY A 422 19.93 29.74 -15.16
N TYR A 423 19.72 29.10 -16.32
CA TYR A 423 18.77 29.55 -17.34
C TYR A 423 17.33 29.74 -16.85
N LEU A 424 16.97 29.15 -15.70
CA LEU A 424 15.64 29.32 -15.10
C LEU A 424 15.42 30.70 -14.48
N PHE A 425 16.48 31.43 -14.20
CA PHE A 425 16.47 32.75 -13.58
C PHE A 425 16.84 33.88 -14.56
N GLU A 426 17.12 33.55 -15.84
CA GLU A 426 17.37 34.54 -16.86
C GLU A 426 16.04 35.20 -17.27
N GLU A 427 15.96 36.54 -17.15
CA GLU A 427 14.84 37.28 -17.71
C GLU A 427 14.77 37.04 -19.23
N LYS A 428 13.64 36.51 -19.71
CA LYS A 428 13.38 36.52 -21.14
C LYS A 428 13.22 37.98 -21.55
N GLU A 429 14.19 38.52 -22.28
CA GLU A 429 14.00 39.77 -22.98
C GLU A 429 12.72 39.68 -23.79
N VAL A 430 11.70 40.45 -23.39
CA VAL A 430 10.49 40.61 -24.20
C VAL A 430 10.95 41.37 -25.46
N ALA A 431 11.15 40.63 -26.53
CA ALA A 431 11.38 41.23 -27.83
C ALA A 431 10.14 42.08 -28.15
N ASN A 432 10.25 43.39 -27.95
CA ASN A 432 9.34 44.39 -28.47
C ASN A 432 9.53 44.39 -30.00
N GLY A 433 8.62 43.70 -30.71
CA GLY A 433 8.46 43.75 -32.13
C GLY A 433 7.03 44.12 -32.48
#